data_90d16b52bd541908b6ae5707df742b6e
#
_entry.id   90d16b52bd541908b6ae5707df742b6e
#
_cell.length_a   1.000
_cell.length_b   1.000
_cell.length_c   1.000
_cell.angle_alpha   90.00
_cell.angle_beta   90.00
_cell.angle_gamma   90.00
#
_symmetry.space_group_name_H-M   'P 1'
#
loop_
_entity.id
_entity.type
_entity.pdbx_description
1 polymer ?
#
loop_
_entity_poly.entity_id
_entity_poly.type
_entity_poly.pdbx_seq_one_letter_code
_entity_poly.pdbx_strand_id
1 'polypeptide(L)' 'SKNIKSIEWGAFENCTLLEKIIIYDKVEYIADNAFEGCDKLTIYGIKGSYAEQYANEHNIPFEELNNIVD' A
#
# COMPACT_ATOMS: atom_id res chain seq x y z
N SER A 1 -2.37 10.50 -2.75
CA SER A 1 -1.83 11.77 -2.31
C SER A 1 -0.61 11.55 -1.40
N LYS A 2 0.37 12.42 -1.53
CA LYS A 2 1.58 12.31 -0.71
C LYS A 2 1.37 12.71 0.74
N ASN A 3 0.25 13.33 1.04
CA ASN A 3 -0.02 13.83 2.40
C ASN A 3 -0.95 12.92 3.20
N ILE A 4 -1.38 11.82 2.64
CA ILE A 4 -2.22 10.86 3.37
C ILE A 4 -1.39 10.24 4.48
N LYS A 5 -1.95 10.16 5.68
CA LYS A 5 -1.27 9.60 6.84
C LYS A 5 -1.81 8.24 7.25
N SER A 6 -2.98 7.87 6.77
CA SER A 6 -3.57 6.58 7.12
C SER A 6 -4.45 6.07 6.01
N ILE A 7 -4.59 4.75 5.97
CA ILE A 7 -5.54 4.08 5.08
C ILE A 7 -6.45 3.28 5.98
N GLU A 8 -7.73 3.65 5.99
CA GLU A 8 -8.64 3.19 7.00
C GLU A 8 -9.28 1.86 6.67
N TRP A 9 -10.08 1.40 7.59
CA TRP A 9 -10.73 0.11 7.57
C TRP A 9 -11.55 -0.07 6.31
N GLY A 10 -11.28 -1.13 5.56
CA GLY A 10 -12.04 -1.45 4.36
C GLY A 10 -11.88 -0.51 3.19
N ALA A 11 -10.89 0.39 3.24
CA ALA A 11 -10.76 1.46 2.24
C ALA A 11 -10.75 0.94 0.81
N PHE A 12 -10.07 -0.17 0.56
CA PHE A 12 -9.98 -0.77 -0.77
C PHE A 12 -10.44 -2.23 -0.76
N GLU A 13 -11.29 -2.57 0.19
CA GLU A 13 -11.74 -3.94 0.34
C GLU A 13 -12.42 -4.41 -0.94
N ASN A 14 -12.05 -5.60 -1.40
CA ASN A 14 -12.64 -6.25 -2.58
C ASN A 14 -12.43 -5.48 -3.88
N CYS A 15 -11.41 -4.62 -3.95
CA CYS A 15 -11.05 -3.98 -5.20
C CYS A 15 -10.25 -4.98 -6.04
N THR A 16 -10.96 -5.95 -6.62
CA THR A 16 -10.33 -7.09 -7.28
C THR A 16 -9.54 -6.72 -8.54
N LEU A 17 -9.80 -5.56 -9.11
CA LEU A 17 -9.09 -5.10 -10.30
C LEU A 17 -7.94 -4.16 -10.00
N LEU A 18 -7.77 -3.80 -8.73
CA LEU A 18 -6.70 -2.89 -8.33
C LEU A 18 -5.36 -3.60 -8.44
N GLU A 19 -4.46 -3.09 -9.28
CA GLU A 19 -3.18 -3.72 -9.55
C GLU A 19 -2.00 -2.98 -8.93
N LYS A 20 -2.16 -1.70 -8.65
CA LYS A 20 -1.05 -0.89 -8.18
C LYS A 20 -1.53 0.21 -7.28
N ILE A 21 -0.85 0.41 -6.18
CA ILE A 21 -1.07 1.57 -5.34
C ILE A 21 0.29 2.09 -4.87
N ILE A 22 0.44 3.40 -4.86
CA ILE A 22 1.65 4.04 -4.35
C ILE A 22 1.34 4.54 -2.95
N ILE A 23 2.13 4.09 -1.98
CA ILE A 23 1.96 4.52 -0.60
C ILE A 23 3.22 5.22 -0.16
N TYR A 24 3.08 6.51 0.16
CA TYR A 24 4.22 7.36 0.50
C TYR A 24 4.59 7.23 1.97
N ASP A 25 5.73 7.81 2.32
CA ASP A 25 6.34 7.58 3.63
C ASP A 25 5.63 8.28 4.78
N LYS A 26 4.65 9.15 4.50
CA LYS A 26 3.88 9.77 5.57
C LYS A 26 2.77 8.88 6.10
N VAL A 27 2.48 7.78 5.43
CA VAL A 27 1.46 6.85 5.91
C VAL A 27 2.03 6.11 7.12
N GLU A 28 1.34 6.22 8.24
CA GLU A 28 1.76 5.63 9.50
C GLU A 28 0.85 4.50 9.95
N TYR A 29 -0.28 4.34 9.29
CA TYR A 29 -1.24 3.30 9.65
C TYR A 29 -2.00 2.83 8.44
N ILE A 30 -2.12 1.52 8.30
CA ILE A 30 -2.96 0.89 7.28
C ILE A 30 -3.74 -0.20 7.99
N ALA A 31 -5.07 -0.15 7.89
CA ALA A 31 -5.90 -1.14 8.55
C ALA A 31 -5.66 -2.53 7.98
N ASP A 32 -5.83 -3.55 8.81
CA ASP A 32 -5.56 -4.93 8.39
C ASP A 32 -6.37 -5.34 7.17
N ASN A 33 -7.61 -4.87 7.05
CA ASN A 33 -8.46 -5.26 5.94
C ASN A 33 -8.55 -4.21 4.84
N ALA A 34 -7.66 -3.20 4.87
CA ALA A 34 -7.74 -2.12 3.90
C ALA A 34 -7.67 -2.62 2.45
N PHE A 35 -6.91 -3.69 2.23
CA PHE A 35 -6.73 -4.25 0.89
C PHE A 35 -7.22 -5.69 0.78
N GLU A 36 -8.11 -6.08 1.67
CA GLU A 36 -8.64 -7.44 1.64
C GLU A 36 -9.35 -7.69 0.31
N GLY A 37 -9.02 -8.81 -0.33
CA GLY A 37 -9.63 -9.15 -1.61
C GLY A 37 -8.98 -8.52 -2.83
N CYS A 38 -7.93 -7.72 -2.64
CA CYS A 38 -7.20 -7.12 -3.75
C CYS A 38 -6.16 -8.13 -4.25
N ASP A 39 -6.60 -9.12 -5.01
CA ASP A 39 -5.79 -10.29 -5.35
C ASP A 39 -4.66 -10.00 -6.34
N LYS A 40 -4.73 -8.88 -7.03
CA LYS A 40 -3.73 -8.55 -8.06
C LYS A 40 -2.83 -7.38 -7.65
N LEU A 41 -2.94 -6.94 -6.40
CA LEU A 41 -2.30 -5.71 -5.96
C LEU A 41 -0.80 -5.87 -5.75
N THR A 42 -0.06 -4.87 -6.19
CA THR A 42 1.33 -4.64 -5.79
C THR A 42 1.39 -3.27 -5.14
N ILE A 43 2.01 -3.19 -3.97
CA ILE A 43 2.21 -1.91 -3.28
C ILE A 43 3.57 -1.36 -3.69
N TYR A 44 3.59 -0.11 -4.11
CA TYR A 44 4.81 0.62 -4.44
C TYR A 44 5.08 1.64 -3.34
N GLY A 45 6.29 1.69 -2.86
CA GLY A 45 6.59 2.61 -1.77
C GLY A 45 8.07 2.75 -1.52
N ILE A 46 8.39 3.36 -0.39
CA ILE A 46 9.77 3.64 -0.01
C ILE A 46 10.34 2.45 0.75
N LYS A 47 11.55 2.04 0.37
CA LYS A 47 12.22 0.96 1.09
C LYS A 47 12.40 1.35 2.55
N GLY A 48 12.06 0.43 3.45
CA GLY A 48 12.17 0.65 4.89
C GLY A 48 10.97 1.37 5.49
N SER A 49 9.97 1.70 4.69
CA SER A 49 8.80 2.41 5.17
C SER A 49 7.80 1.48 5.82
N TYR A 50 6.81 2.07 6.47
CA TYR A 50 5.69 1.32 7.01
C TYR A 50 4.96 0.54 5.92
N ALA A 51 4.87 1.12 4.71
CA ALA A 51 4.19 0.44 3.59
C ALA A 51 4.86 -0.89 3.25
N GLU A 52 6.19 -0.91 3.26
CA GLU A 52 6.89 -2.16 2.98
C GLU A 52 6.63 -3.19 4.07
N GLN A 53 6.69 -2.78 5.34
CA GLN A 53 6.42 -3.67 6.45
C GLN A 53 5.01 -4.24 6.35
N TYR A 54 4.04 -3.38 6.06
CA TYR A 54 2.64 -3.81 5.93
C TYR A 54 2.49 -4.83 4.79
N ALA A 55 3.10 -4.53 3.64
CA ALA A 55 3.00 -5.42 2.49
C ALA A 55 3.56 -6.80 2.83
N ASN A 56 4.71 -6.83 3.50
CA ASN A 56 5.32 -8.11 3.88
C ASN A 56 4.45 -8.88 4.86
N GLU A 57 3.87 -8.18 5.82
CA GLU A 57 3.03 -8.83 6.83
C GLU A 57 1.74 -9.38 6.26
N HIS A 58 1.26 -8.79 5.17
CA HIS A 58 -0.01 -9.17 4.56
C HIS A 58 0.18 -9.94 3.26
N ASN A 59 1.43 -10.34 2.96
CA ASN A 59 1.76 -11.12 1.77
C ASN A 59 1.34 -10.43 0.47
N ILE A 60 1.48 -9.11 0.44
CA ILE A 60 1.22 -8.32 -0.75
C ILE A 60 2.56 -7.98 -1.39
N PRO A 61 2.73 -8.20 -2.70
CA PRO A 61 3.99 -7.83 -3.35
C PRO A 61 4.33 -6.36 -3.16
N PHE A 62 5.60 -6.08 -2.92
CA PHE A 62 6.09 -4.73 -2.71
C PHE A 62 7.19 -4.40 -3.71
N GLU A 63 7.11 -3.22 -4.31
CA GLU A 63 8.15 -2.71 -5.20
C GLU A 63 8.62 -1.36 -4.70
N GLU A 64 9.92 -1.17 -4.74
CA GLU A 64 10.52 0.08 -4.29
C GLU A 64 10.29 1.19 -5.31
N LEU A 65 9.94 2.38 -4.81
CA LEU A 65 9.76 3.56 -5.64
C LEU A 65 11.11 4.18 -5.94
N ASN A 66 11.82 3.61 -6.90
CA ASN A 66 13.06 4.19 -7.37
C ASN A 66 12.74 5.01 -8.59
N ASN A 67 13.22 6.25 -8.64
CA ASN A 67 13.16 7.05 -9.85
C ASN A 67 11.75 7.39 -10.33
N ILE A 68 10.76 7.21 -9.48
CA ILE A 68 9.42 7.66 -9.84
C ILE A 68 9.31 9.13 -9.46
N VAL A 69 9.05 9.95 -10.46
CA VAL A 69 8.86 11.37 -10.27
C VAL A 69 7.39 11.67 -10.46
N ASP A 70 6.80 12.23 -9.44
CA ASP A 70 5.39 12.60 -9.52
C ASP A 70 5.22 13.91 -10.23
#